data_340f8689f35b4c76578e85cdc4251516
#
_entry.id   340f8689f35b4c76578e85cdc4251516
#
_cell.length_a   1.000
_cell.length_b   1.000
_cell.length_c   1.000
_cell.angle_alpha   90.00
_cell.angle_beta   90.00
_cell.angle_gamma   90.00
#
_symmetry.space_group_name_H-M   'P 1'
#
loop_
_entity.id
_entity.type
_entity.pdbx_description
1 polymer ?
#
loop_
_entity_poly.entity_id
_entity_poly.type
_entity_poly.pdbx_seq_one_letter_code
_entity_poly.pdbx_strand_id
1 'polypeptide(L)'
;MFDKWRQTKLQKRNNKKVSKERSLLQTQIVVGIFITVVIGLLITGIWYGSRIASMQITQVEVIGGYTIPHNEIENKVREQLVGTYFKLIPRSFRATYPKDAIVAHISGIPRMKNVLVEIVDTQKITVVFDEYRPSSL
;
A
#
# COMPACT_ATOMS: atom_id res chain seq x y z
N MET A 1 63.53 33.64 1.55
CA MET A 1 62.42 34.43 1.01
C MET A 1 61.41 33.55 0.19
N PHE A 2 61.90 32.64 -0.62
CA PHE A 2 61.05 31.73 -1.42
C PHE A 2 60.35 30.63 -0.61
N ASP A 3 60.91 30.16 0.51
CA ASP A 3 60.36 29.07 1.32
C ASP A 3 59.10 29.50 2.06
N LYS A 4 59.03 30.70 2.58
CA LYS A 4 57.81 31.24 3.21
C LYS A 4 56.65 31.36 2.23
N TRP A 5 56.89 31.74 1.01
CA TRP A 5 55.90 31.90 -0.03
C TRP A 5 55.34 30.53 -0.50
N ARG A 6 56.22 29.51 -0.62
CA ARG A 6 55.83 28.14 -0.92
C ARG A 6 54.97 27.53 0.20
N GLN A 7 55.39 27.72 1.45
CA GLN A 7 54.61 27.21 2.58
C GLN A 7 53.22 27.87 2.68
N THR A 8 53.10 29.14 2.45
CA THR A 8 51.83 29.86 2.46
C THR A 8 50.91 29.37 1.34
N LYS A 9 51.43 29.09 0.15
CA LYS A 9 50.63 28.50 -0.95
C LYS A 9 50.15 27.08 -0.65
N LEU A 10 51.02 26.25 -0.08
CA LEU A 10 50.66 24.88 0.30
C LEU A 10 49.60 24.85 1.41
N GLN A 11 49.75 25.74 2.38
CA GLN A 11 48.79 25.84 3.47
C GLN A 11 47.42 26.35 2.99
N LYS A 12 47.39 27.29 2.09
CA LYS A 12 46.18 27.81 1.47
C LYS A 12 45.50 26.75 0.59
N ARG A 13 46.26 25.88 -0.05
CA ARG A 13 45.77 24.78 -0.87
C ARG A 13 45.19 23.65 -0.02
N ASN A 14 45.84 23.34 1.12
CA ASN A 14 45.32 22.34 2.08
C ASN A 14 44.04 22.81 2.76
N ASN A 15 43.97 24.07 3.18
CA ASN A 15 42.75 24.61 3.78
C ASN A 15 41.58 24.63 2.80
N LYS A 16 41.82 24.88 1.52
CA LYS A 16 40.78 24.78 0.49
C LYS A 16 40.26 23.34 0.29
N LYS A 17 41.15 22.35 0.35
CA LYS A 17 40.76 20.94 0.24
C LYS A 17 39.92 20.51 1.44
N VAL A 18 40.35 20.79 2.66
CA VAL A 18 39.63 20.46 3.91
C VAL A 18 38.29 21.17 3.96
N SER A 19 38.20 22.41 3.54
CA SER A 19 36.92 23.14 3.45
C SER A 19 35.95 22.51 2.46
N LYS A 20 36.47 22.07 1.31
CA LYS A 20 35.66 21.44 0.27
C LYS A 20 35.12 20.04 0.71
N GLU A 21 35.93 19.27 1.40
CA GLU A 21 35.54 17.98 1.95
C GLU A 21 34.47 18.13 3.05
N ARG A 22 34.63 19.11 3.93
CA ARG A 22 33.64 19.43 4.97
C ARG A 22 32.30 19.86 4.38
N SER A 23 32.32 20.67 3.33
CA SER A 23 31.09 21.11 2.67
C SER A 23 30.39 19.97 1.95
N LEU A 24 31.12 19.03 1.37
CA LEU A 24 30.56 17.83 0.75
C LEU A 24 29.90 16.91 1.79
N LEU A 25 30.56 16.69 2.93
CA LEU A 25 30.00 15.92 4.03
C LEU A 25 28.75 16.57 4.60
N GLN A 26 28.76 17.88 4.80
CA GLN A 26 27.58 18.61 5.25
C GLN A 26 26.43 18.50 4.25
N THR A 27 26.69 18.62 2.97
CA THR A 27 25.68 18.46 1.91
C THR A 27 25.12 17.04 1.92
N GLN A 28 25.96 16.02 2.06
CA GLN A 28 25.51 14.63 2.14
C GLN A 28 24.62 14.37 3.36
N ILE A 29 24.97 14.92 4.51
CA ILE A 29 24.17 14.81 5.74
C ILE A 29 22.81 15.48 5.56
N VAL A 30 22.79 16.70 5.03
CA VAL A 30 21.56 17.45 4.77
C VAL A 30 20.64 16.71 3.79
N VAL A 31 21.20 16.19 2.69
CA VAL A 31 20.47 15.39 1.71
C VAL A 31 19.93 14.09 2.36
N GLY A 32 20.73 13.42 3.17
CA GLY A 32 20.31 12.22 3.89
C GLY A 32 19.15 12.50 4.84
N ILE A 33 19.24 13.58 5.61
CA ILE A 33 18.15 14.01 6.51
C ILE A 33 16.88 14.35 5.69
N PHE A 34 17.04 15.08 4.60
CA PHE A 34 15.92 15.46 3.73
C PHE A 34 15.19 14.23 3.16
N ILE A 35 15.95 13.26 2.64
CA ILE A 35 15.39 12.00 2.13
C ILE A 35 14.63 11.25 3.24
N THR A 36 15.21 11.16 4.44
CA THR A 36 14.56 10.49 5.58
C THR A 36 13.25 11.15 5.97
N VAL A 37 13.23 12.48 5.99
CA VAL A 37 12.00 13.25 6.29
C VAL A 37 10.94 13.03 5.21
N VAL A 38 11.31 13.04 3.94
CA VAL A 38 10.39 12.80 2.82
C VAL A 38 9.79 11.39 2.92
N ILE A 39 10.62 10.37 3.17
CA ILE A 39 10.14 9.00 3.35
C ILE A 39 9.19 8.91 4.54
N GLY A 40 9.53 9.51 5.66
CA GLY A 40 8.67 9.56 6.85
C GLY A 40 7.31 10.21 6.58
N LEU A 41 7.29 11.31 5.85
CA LEU A 41 6.05 11.98 5.44
C LEU A 41 5.21 11.13 4.49
N LEU A 42 5.84 10.43 3.54
CA LEU A 42 5.14 9.52 2.63
C LEU A 42 4.49 8.36 3.39
N ILE A 43 5.22 7.72 4.30
CA ILE A 43 4.69 6.62 5.12
C ILE A 43 3.51 7.11 5.98
N THR A 44 3.67 8.26 6.63
CA THR A 44 2.60 8.86 7.46
C THR A 44 1.39 9.24 6.62
N GLY A 45 1.60 9.79 5.43
CA GLY A 45 0.54 10.14 4.49
C GLY A 45 -0.24 8.92 4.01
N ILE A 46 0.44 7.85 3.66
CA ILE A 46 -0.18 6.58 3.27
C ILE A 46 -0.96 5.98 4.44
N TRP A 47 -0.36 5.96 5.63
CA TRP A 47 -1.01 5.44 6.84
C TRP A 47 -2.28 6.21 7.18
N TYR A 48 -2.22 7.53 7.14
CA TYR A 48 -3.37 8.39 7.42
C TYR A 48 -4.43 8.29 6.30
N GLY A 49 -4.00 8.39 5.05
CA GLY A 49 -4.89 8.35 3.89
C GLY A 49 -5.63 7.03 3.75
N SER A 50 -4.98 5.90 4.04
CA SER A 50 -5.60 4.58 3.99
C SER A 50 -6.68 4.35 5.05
N ARG A 51 -6.73 5.18 6.08
CA ARG A 51 -7.73 5.10 7.16
C ARG A 51 -8.91 6.06 6.99
N ILE A 52 -8.91 6.86 5.93
CA ILE A 52 -10.06 7.71 5.62
C ILE A 52 -11.27 6.83 5.31
N ALA A 53 -12.36 7.01 6.05
CA ALA A 53 -13.57 6.19 5.93
C ALA A 53 -14.14 6.15 4.51
N SER A 54 -14.04 7.24 3.76
CA SER A 54 -14.50 7.32 2.38
C SER A 54 -13.72 6.45 1.39
N MET A 55 -12.51 6.00 1.77
CA MET A 55 -11.67 5.13 0.94
C MET A 55 -11.64 3.68 1.41
N GLN A 56 -12.41 3.36 2.43
CA GLN A 56 -12.53 1.99 2.94
C GLN A 56 -13.80 1.32 2.44
N ILE A 57 -13.69 0.04 2.10
CA ILE A 57 -14.83 -0.78 1.75
C ILE A 57 -15.60 -1.12 3.04
N THR A 58 -16.81 -0.57 3.17
CA THR A 58 -17.67 -0.80 4.35
C THR A 58 -18.91 -1.62 4.05
N GLN A 59 -19.30 -1.70 2.78
CA GLN A 59 -20.48 -2.42 2.34
C GLN A 59 -20.12 -3.53 1.36
N VAL A 60 -20.77 -4.66 1.52
CA VAL A 60 -20.66 -5.81 0.62
C VAL A 60 -22.03 -6.14 0.10
N GLU A 61 -22.21 -6.12 -1.22
CA GLU A 61 -23.41 -6.55 -1.91
C GLU A 61 -23.16 -7.88 -2.61
N VAL A 62 -24.06 -8.80 -2.47
CA VAL A 62 -23.99 -10.11 -3.10
C VAL A 62 -25.14 -10.26 -4.08
N ILE A 63 -24.82 -10.55 -5.33
CA ILE A 63 -25.81 -10.73 -6.40
C ILE A 63 -25.61 -12.12 -7.03
N GLY A 64 -26.70 -12.82 -7.21
CA GLY A 64 -26.70 -14.13 -7.85
C GLY A 64 -27.03 -15.27 -6.91
N GLY A 65 -27.08 -16.48 -7.47
CA GLY A 65 -27.40 -17.71 -6.74
C GLY A 65 -28.84 -17.85 -6.31
N TYR A 66 -29.18 -19.05 -5.88
CA TYR A 66 -30.55 -19.39 -5.43
C TYR A 66 -30.57 -20.10 -4.09
N THR A 67 -29.63 -21.00 -3.85
CA THR A 67 -29.58 -21.84 -2.65
C THR A 67 -28.48 -21.44 -1.68
N ILE A 68 -27.48 -20.70 -2.12
CA ILE A 68 -26.38 -20.24 -1.27
C ILE A 68 -26.84 -19.01 -0.50
N PRO A 69 -26.77 -18.99 0.85
CA PRO A 69 -27.14 -17.82 1.62
C PRO A 69 -26.17 -16.65 1.34
N HIS A 70 -26.69 -15.49 1.01
CA HIS A 70 -25.89 -14.30 0.77
C HIS A 70 -25.09 -13.87 2.01
N ASN A 71 -25.62 -14.10 3.20
CA ASN A 71 -24.95 -13.82 4.46
C ASN A 71 -23.63 -14.58 4.63
N GLU A 72 -23.58 -15.82 4.19
CA GLU A 72 -22.36 -16.63 4.24
C GLU A 72 -21.27 -16.06 3.34
N ILE A 73 -21.64 -15.64 2.14
CA ILE A 73 -20.72 -15.02 1.20
C ILE A 73 -20.24 -13.67 1.71
N GLU A 74 -21.15 -12.86 2.21
CA GLU A 74 -20.83 -11.56 2.82
C GLU A 74 -19.84 -11.72 3.98
N ASN A 75 -20.06 -12.65 4.87
CA ASN A 75 -19.17 -12.94 5.99
C ASN A 75 -17.78 -13.37 5.52
N LYS A 76 -17.70 -14.24 4.51
CA LYS A 76 -16.42 -14.66 3.93
C LYS A 76 -15.65 -13.52 3.29
N VAL A 77 -16.32 -12.61 2.60
CA VAL A 77 -15.71 -11.40 2.04
C VAL A 77 -15.22 -10.49 3.17
N ARG A 78 -16.03 -10.27 4.19
CA ARG A 78 -15.63 -9.45 5.35
C ARG A 78 -14.43 -10.01 6.10
N GLU A 79 -14.32 -11.32 6.25
CA GLU A 79 -13.16 -11.97 6.84
C GLU A 79 -11.86 -11.64 6.10
N GLN A 80 -11.90 -11.57 4.77
CA GLN A 80 -10.74 -11.21 3.95
C GLN A 80 -10.40 -9.72 4.02
N LEU A 81 -11.37 -8.89 4.36
CA LEU A 81 -11.17 -7.44 4.51
C LEU A 81 -10.70 -7.04 5.91
N VAL A 82 -10.75 -7.96 6.86
CA VAL A 82 -10.26 -7.72 8.23
C VAL A 82 -8.74 -7.83 8.27
N GLY A 83 -8.10 -6.96 9.03
CA GLY A 83 -6.66 -6.93 9.21
C GLY A 83 -5.97 -5.84 8.40
N THR A 84 -4.65 -5.88 8.43
CA THR A 84 -3.79 -4.88 7.78
C THR A 84 -2.63 -5.55 7.07
N TYR A 85 -2.15 -4.92 5.98
CA TYR A 85 -0.89 -5.28 5.36
C TYR A 85 0.25 -4.62 6.13
N PHE A 86 1.21 -5.40 6.62
CA PHE A 86 2.38 -4.88 7.36
C PHE A 86 2.03 -3.91 8.49
N LYS A 87 0.84 -4.00 9.06
CA LYS A 87 0.30 -3.08 10.09
C LYS A 87 0.18 -1.61 9.64
N LEU A 88 0.32 -1.35 8.35
CA LEU A 88 0.29 -0.01 7.76
C LEU A 88 -1.04 0.30 7.07
N ILE A 89 -1.44 -0.55 6.14
CA ILE A 89 -2.59 -0.32 5.26
C ILE A 89 -3.70 -1.32 5.61
N PRO A 90 -4.92 -0.86 5.94
CA PRO A 90 -6.06 -1.76 6.13
C PRO A 90 -6.37 -2.56 4.86
N ARG A 91 -6.72 -3.83 5.00
CA ARG A 91 -7.16 -4.67 3.86
C ARG A 91 -8.45 -4.17 3.22
N SER A 92 -9.25 -3.43 3.95
CA SER A 92 -10.46 -2.77 3.44
C SER A 92 -10.19 -1.52 2.60
N PHE A 93 -8.94 -1.11 2.45
CA PHE A 93 -8.58 0.04 1.63
C PHE A 93 -8.87 -0.23 0.15
N ARG A 94 -9.66 0.63 -0.47
CA ARG A 94 -10.17 0.47 -1.84
C ARG A 94 -9.09 0.21 -2.89
N ALA A 95 -7.96 0.89 -2.79
CA ALA A 95 -6.89 0.77 -3.79
C ALA A 95 -6.11 -0.54 -3.71
N THR A 96 -6.07 -1.17 -2.54
CA THR A 96 -5.23 -2.34 -2.25
C THR A 96 -6.00 -3.53 -1.68
N TYR A 97 -7.32 -3.54 -1.79
CA TYR A 97 -8.11 -4.65 -1.26
C TYR A 97 -7.72 -5.99 -1.94
N PRO A 98 -7.76 -7.11 -1.22
CA PRO A 98 -7.28 -8.39 -1.72
C PRO A 98 -8.31 -9.07 -2.63
N LYS A 99 -8.51 -8.55 -3.83
CA LYS A 99 -9.51 -9.07 -4.80
C LYS A 99 -9.30 -10.55 -5.12
N ASP A 100 -8.06 -10.93 -5.41
CA ASP A 100 -7.74 -12.31 -5.78
C ASP A 100 -7.94 -13.28 -4.62
N ALA A 101 -7.58 -12.87 -3.40
CA ALA A 101 -7.81 -13.64 -2.19
C ALA A 101 -9.30 -13.81 -1.90
N ILE A 102 -10.10 -12.77 -2.10
CA ILE A 102 -11.57 -12.84 -1.96
C ILE A 102 -12.16 -13.80 -2.98
N VAL A 103 -11.79 -13.69 -4.24
CA VAL A 103 -12.25 -14.58 -5.31
C VAL A 103 -11.87 -16.03 -5.01
N ALA A 104 -10.64 -16.29 -4.61
CA ALA A 104 -10.17 -17.62 -4.27
C ALA A 104 -10.91 -18.20 -3.06
N HIS A 105 -11.16 -17.40 -2.04
CA HIS A 105 -11.86 -17.83 -0.83
C HIS A 105 -13.34 -18.16 -1.09
N ILE A 106 -14.01 -17.33 -1.90
CA ILE A 106 -15.40 -17.53 -2.29
C ILE A 106 -15.55 -18.70 -3.27
N SER A 107 -14.62 -18.83 -4.22
CA SER A 107 -14.64 -19.94 -5.20
C SER A 107 -14.50 -21.33 -4.56
N GLY A 108 -14.01 -21.41 -3.33
CA GLY A 108 -14.00 -22.63 -2.53
C GLY A 108 -15.37 -23.09 -2.06
N ILE A 109 -16.42 -22.27 -2.16
CA ILE A 109 -17.78 -22.66 -1.80
C ILE A 109 -18.33 -23.61 -2.87
N PRO A 110 -18.87 -24.78 -2.47
CA PRO A 110 -19.50 -25.71 -3.43
C PRO A 110 -20.62 -25.04 -4.24
N ARG A 111 -20.69 -25.38 -5.51
CA ARG A 111 -21.71 -24.88 -6.49
C ARG A 111 -21.52 -23.44 -6.94
N MET A 112 -20.48 -22.77 -6.54
CA MET A 112 -20.15 -21.44 -7.08
C MET A 112 -19.40 -21.52 -8.40
N LYS A 113 -19.80 -20.65 -9.33
CA LYS A 113 -19.23 -20.56 -10.68
C LYS A 113 -19.15 -19.10 -11.10
N ASN A 114 -18.14 -18.76 -11.89
CA ASN A 114 -17.97 -17.42 -12.47
C ASN A 114 -18.03 -16.30 -11.44
N VAL A 115 -17.26 -16.40 -10.38
CA VAL A 115 -17.20 -15.38 -9.33
C VAL A 115 -16.52 -14.12 -9.86
N LEU A 116 -17.23 -13.01 -9.81
CA LEU A 116 -16.73 -11.68 -10.16
C LEU A 116 -16.87 -10.74 -8.97
N VAL A 117 -15.79 -10.06 -8.64
CA VAL A 117 -15.75 -9.07 -7.56
C VAL A 117 -15.40 -7.71 -8.15
N GLU A 118 -16.27 -6.73 -7.99
CA GLU A 118 -16.09 -5.39 -8.53
C GLU A 118 -16.42 -4.32 -7.49
N ILE A 119 -15.75 -3.17 -7.59
CA ILE A 119 -16.09 -1.98 -6.83
C ILE A 119 -17.10 -1.17 -7.64
N VAL A 120 -18.31 -1.05 -7.10
CA VAL A 120 -19.41 -0.32 -7.75
C VAL A 120 -19.52 1.11 -7.24
N ASP A 121 -19.21 1.32 -5.98
CA ASP A 121 -19.25 2.64 -5.32
C ASP A 121 -17.96 2.87 -4.53
N THR A 122 -17.80 4.08 -4.00
CA THR A 122 -16.62 4.46 -3.23
C THR A 122 -16.35 3.54 -2.03
N GLN A 123 -17.39 3.01 -1.42
CA GLN A 123 -17.33 2.19 -0.20
C GLN A 123 -17.97 0.81 -0.35
N LYS A 124 -18.43 0.46 -1.56
CA LYS A 124 -19.21 -0.75 -1.79
C LYS A 124 -18.51 -1.67 -2.77
N ILE A 125 -18.38 -2.91 -2.38
CA ILE A 125 -17.92 -4.00 -3.24
C ILE A 125 -19.12 -4.88 -3.61
N THR A 126 -19.22 -5.25 -4.87
CA THR A 126 -20.26 -6.15 -5.37
C THR A 126 -19.64 -7.47 -5.76
N VAL A 127 -20.19 -8.55 -5.24
CA VAL A 127 -19.85 -9.92 -5.60
C VAL A 127 -20.97 -10.48 -6.45
N VAL A 128 -20.64 -10.80 -7.69
CA VAL A 128 -21.56 -11.44 -8.63
C VAL A 128 -21.07 -12.87 -8.88
N PHE A 129 -21.95 -13.81 -8.78
CA PHE A 129 -21.63 -15.22 -9.04
C PHE A 129 -22.80 -15.95 -9.66
N ASP A 130 -22.50 -17.02 -10.38
CA ASP A 130 -23.44 -17.97 -10.87
C ASP A 130 -23.44 -19.24 -9.99
N GLU A 131 -24.59 -19.80 -9.75
CA GLU A 131 -24.70 -21.06 -9.05
C GLU A 131 -24.80 -22.21 -10.05
N TYR A 132 -24.00 -23.25 -9.82
CA TYR A 132 -24.07 -24.47 -10.63
C TYR A 132 -25.30 -25.24 -10.28
N ARG A 133 -26.23 -25.35 -11.23
CA ARG A 133 -27.41 -26.22 -11.10
C ARG A 133 -27.06 -27.61 -11.59
N PRO A 134 -27.13 -28.66 -10.73
CA PRO A 134 -27.08 -29.99 -11.25
C PRO A 134 -28.31 -30.19 -12.16
N SER A 135 -28.09 -30.54 -13.42
CA SER A 135 -29.17 -30.92 -14.29
C SER A 135 -29.81 -32.19 -13.73
N SER A 136 -30.98 -32.02 -13.13
CA SER A 136 -31.81 -33.19 -12.78
C SER A 136 -32.37 -33.80 -14.06
N LEU A 137 -31.87 -34.92 -14.38
CA LEU A 137 -32.47 -35.77 -15.38
C LEU A 137 -33.72 -36.45 -14.80
#